data_a1f8ffa19d12461ed1f0242ba6e7f1ca
#
_entry.id   a1f8ffa19d12461ed1f0242ba6e7f1ca
#
_cell.length_a   1.000
_cell.length_b   1.000
_cell.length_c   1.000
_cell.angle_alpha   90.00
_cell.angle_beta   90.00
_cell.angle_gamma   90.00
#
_symmetry.space_group_name_H-M   'P 1'
#
loop_
_entity.id
_entity.type
_entity.pdbx_description
1 polymer ?
#
loop_
_entity_poly.entity_id
_entity_poly.type
_entity_poly.pdbx_seq_one_letter_code
_entity_poly.pdbx_strand_id
1 'polypeptide(L)'
;MHIETKYVGKIEIDEQKLIHFETGLPGFKEENKFVLIDLPGNDVLQILQSVQTSELAFIVTNPHLFYKDYEFTLDEHIIETLQIENEQDVVVLSIMTIQDPFHASTINLQAPLIINERNKLAKQYILSSDEYPVKAKISLPTNEEKGV
;
A
#
# COMPACT_ATOMS: atom_id res chain seq x y z
N MET A 1 7.51 11.50 17.86
CA MET A 1 6.22 11.22 18.51
C MET A 1 6.04 9.73 18.72
N HIS A 2 5.30 9.34 19.72
CA HIS A 2 5.03 7.93 20.00
C HIS A 2 3.62 7.58 19.57
N ILE A 3 3.43 6.37 19.02
CA ILE A 3 2.11 5.89 18.67
C ILE A 3 1.95 4.44 19.12
N GLU A 4 0.71 4.05 19.34
CA GLU A 4 0.36 2.66 19.56
C GLU A 4 0.04 2.03 18.21
N THR A 5 0.47 0.78 18.00
CA THR A 5 0.26 0.11 16.74
C THR A 5 -0.50 -1.19 16.93
N LYS A 6 -1.05 -1.70 15.83
CA LYS A 6 -1.83 -2.95 15.88
C LYS A 6 -0.94 -4.17 16.05
N TYR A 7 0.24 -4.18 15.40
CA TYR A 7 1.06 -5.37 15.31
C TYR A 7 2.41 -5.31 16.02
N VAL A 8 2.94 -4.12 16.26
CA VAL A 8 4.29 -3.99 16.81
C VAL A 8 4.35 -3.17 18.10
N GLY A 9 3.22 -2.99 18.76
CA GLY A 9 3.18 -2.30 20.06
C GLY A 9 3.41 -0.81 19.93
N LYS A 10 3.98 -0.23 20.96
CA LYS A 10 4.23 1.21 21.00
C LYS A 10 5.57 1.51 20.37
N ILE A 11 5.59 2.43 19.43
CA ILE A 11 6.83 2.80 18.74
C ILE A 11 6.97 4.30 18.66
N GLU A 12 8.21 4.74 18.41
CA GLU A 12 8.48 6.14 18.16
C GLU A 12 8.58 6.35 16.66
N ILE A 13 7.96 7.40 16.12
CA ILE A 13 8.01 7.70 14.70
C ILE A 13 8.47 9.13 14.48
N ASP A 14 9.05 9.37 13.30
CA ASP A 14 9.47 10.69 12.85
C ASP A 14 8.27 11.34 12.18
N GLU A 15 7.86 12.51 12.64
CA GLU A 15 6.69 13.20 12.08
C GLU A 15 6.87 13.52 10.60
N GLN A 16 8.10 13.61 10.13
CA GLN A 16 8.35 13.88 8.72
C GLN A 16 8.02 12.67 7.85
N LYS A 17 7.85 11.51 8.44
CA LYS A 17 7.51 10.29 7.70
C LYS A 17 6.01 10.04 7.65
N LEU A 18 5.20 10.91 8.25
CA LEU A 18 3.76 10.76 8.20
C LEU A 18 3.26 10.88 6.76
N ILE A 19 2.39 9.96 6.39
CA ILE A 19 1.78 9.94 5.06
C ILE A 19 0.36 10.48 5.22
N HIS A 20 0.00 11.42 4.37
CA HIS A 20 -1.27 12.11 4.46
C HIS A 20 -2.21 11.68 3.34
N PHE A 21 -3.31 11.04 3.72
CA PHE A 21 -4.40 10.71 2.82
C PHE A 21 -5.48 11.75 3.06
N GLU A 22 -5.43 12.87 2.35
CA GLU A 22 -6.30 14.01 2.64
C GLU A 22 -7.78 13.68 2.64
N THR A 23 -8.20 12.75 1.81
CA THR A 23 -9.60 12.33 1.77
C THR A 23 -9.81 11.02 2.51
N GLY A 24 -8.82 10.56 3.25
CA GLY A 24 -8.88 9.27 3.93
C GLY A 24 -8.81 8.12 2.95
N LEU A 25 -9.20 6.94 3.44
CA LEU A 25 -9.29 5.74 2.60
C LEU A 25 -10.76 5.36 2.46
N PRO A 26 -11.15 4.69 1.37
CA PRO A 26 -12.54 4.22 1.23
C PRO A 26 -12.95 3.42 2.45
N GLY A 27 -14.07 3.79 3.05
CA GLY A 27 -14.54 3.18 4.30
C GLY A 27 -13.94 3.78 5.55
N PHE A 28 -12.91 4.64 5.42
CA PHE A 28 -12.21 5.22 6.57
C PHE A 28 -11.89 6.68 6.27
N LYS A 29 -12.91 7.48 5.97
CA LYS A 29 -12.71 8.85 5.49
C LYS A 29 -12.01 9.78 6.47
N GLU A 30 -12.11 9.48 7.75
CA GLU A 30 -11.50 10.34 8.77
C GLU A 30 -10.09 9.90 9.15
N GLU A 31 -9.63 8.80 8.61
CA GLU A 31 -8.29 8.28 8.87
C GLU A 31 -7.34 8.83 7.81
N ASN A 32 -6.69 9.93 8.13
CA ASN A 32 -5.89 10.62 7.12
C ASN A 32 -4.40 10.71 7.40
N LYS A 33 -3.93 10.15 8.49
CA LYS A 33 -2.50 10.14 8.82
C LYS A 33 -2.04 8.72 9.11
N PHE A 34 -1.07 8.28 8.33
CA PHE A 34 -0.54 6.92 8.43
C PHE A 34 0.98 6.95 8.42
N VAL A 35 1.60 5.87 8.81
CA VAL A 35 3.04 5.70 8.72
C VAL A 35 3.32 4.29 8.22
N LEU A 36 4.37 4.14 7.40
CA LEU A 36 4.82 2.83 6.94
C LEU A 36 5.84 2.28 7.93
N ILE A 37 5.62 1.05 8.34
CA ILE A 37 6.48 0.36 9.30
C ILE A 37 6.99 -0.91 8.65
N ASP A 38 8.31 -1.11 8.70
CA ASP A 38 8.90 -2.34 8.18
C ASP A 38 8.64 -3.48 9.16
N LEU A 39 8.35 -4.65 8.63
CA LEU A 39 8.24 -5.86 9.44
C LEU A 39 9.64 -6.43 9.64
N PRO A 40 10.07 -6.66 10.88
CA PRO A 40 11.40 -7.19 11.12
C PRO A 40 11.61 -8.51 10.38
N GLY A 41 12.73 -8.60 9.68
CA GLY A 41 13.06 -9.80 8.93
C GLY A 41 12.25 -10.05 7.68
N ASN A 42 11.49 -9.06 7.22
CA ASN A 42 10.63 -9.21 6.05
C ASN A 42 10.76 -7.98 5.15
N ASP A 43 11.33 -8.13 3.96
CA ASP A 43 11.47 -7.02 3.03
C ASP A 43 10.42 -7.06 1.91
N VAL A 44 9.42 -7.93 2.02
CA VAL A 44 8.32 -8.02 1.06
C VAL A 44 7.10 -7.26 1.55
N LEU A 45 6.84 -7.31 2.86
CA LEU A 45 5.64 -6.72 3.45
C LEU A 45 5.98 -5.55 4.35
N GLN A 46 5.07 -4.59 4.40
CA GLN A 46 5.14 -3.46 5.33
C GLN A 46 3.78 -3.29 5.97
N ILE A 47 3.73 -2.53 7.05
CA ILE A 47 2.48 -2.20 7.72
C ILE A 47 2.19 -0.73 7.46
N LEU A 48 1.01 -0.42 6.96
CA LEU A 48 0.53 0.96 6.85
C LEU A 48 -0.37 1.19 8.05
N GLN A 49 0.18 1.85 9.07
CA GLN A 49 -0.45 2.01 10.37
C GLN A 49 -1.10 3.38 10.53
N SER A 50 -2.36 3.42 10.96
CA SER A 50 -3.01 4.67 11.31
C SER A 50 -2.34 5.26 12.54
N VAL A 51 -2.07 6.55 12.51
CA VAL A 51 -1.52 7.28 13.64
C VAL A 51 -2.64 7.70 14.60
N GLN A 52 -3.85 7.74 14.10
CA GLN A 52 -5.03 8.18 14.84
C GLN A 52 -5.76 7.04 15.54
N THR A 53 -5.72 5.84 14.97
CA THR A 53 -6.45 4.69 15.50
C THR A 53 -5.50 3.48 15.56
N SER A 54 -5.15 3.07 16.78
CA SER A 54 -4.15 2.03 16.97
C SER A 54 -4.53 0.69 16.36
N GLU A 55 -5.83 0.38 16.30
CA GLU A 55 -6.31 -0.91 15.77
C GLU A 55 -6.44 -0.92 14.25
N LEU A 56 -6.19 0.21 13.60
CA LEU A 56 -6.33 0.29 12.13
C LEU A 56 -4.97 0.24 11.46
N ALA A 57 -4.70 -0.83 10.77
CA ALA A 57 -3.47 -1.00 10.03
C ALA A 57 -3.72 -1.93 8.85
N PHE A 58 -3.01 -1.70 7.77
CA PHE A 58 -3.12 -2.52 6.56
C PHE A 58 -1.76 -3.14 6.27
N ILE A 59 -1.76 -4.38 5.83
CA ILE A 59 -0.54 -5.00 5.32
C ILE A 59 -0.43 -4.62 3.85
N VAL A 60 0.71 -4.09 3.45
CA VAL A 60 0.91 -3.63 2.08
C VAL A 60 2.19 -4.22 1.50
N THR A 61 2.27 -4.26 0.18
CA THR A 61 3.43 -4.80 -0.50
C THR A 61 3.60 -4.06 -1.83
N ASN A 62 4.79 -4.18 -2.41
CA ASN A 62 5.04 -3.67 -3.75
C ASN A 62 4.47 -4.69 -4.74
N PRO A 63 3.43 -4.33 -5.51
CA PRO A 63 2.79 -5.29 -6.40
C PRO A 63 3.71 -5.81 -7.49
N HIS A 64 4.76 -5.08 -7.84
CA HIS A 64 5.69 -5.51 -8.88
C HIS A 64 6.54 -6.70 -8.45
N LEU A 65 6.57 -7.03 -7.16
CA LEU A 65 7.24 -8.24 -6.70
C LEU A 65 6.51 -9.49 -7.15
N PHE A 66 5.20 -9.38 -7.40
CA PHE A 66 4.36 -10.51 -7.79
C PHE A 66 3.91 -10.43 -9.25
N TYR A 67 3.75 -9.22 -9.76
CA TYR A 67 3.26 -8.97 -11.12
C TYR A 67 4.17 -7.96 -11.80
N LYS A 68 5.21 -8.46 -12.46
CA LYS A 68 6.26 -7.61 -13.03
C LYS A 68 5.75 -6.65 -14.08
N ASP A 69 4.70 -7.05 -14.80
CA ASP A 69 4.16 -6.23 -15.87
C ASP A 69 3.00 -5.34 -15.42
N TYR A 70 2.76 -5.28 -14.12
CA TYR A 70 1.71 -4.44 -13.59
C TYR A 70 2.00 -2.98 -13.90
N GLU A 71 1.10 -2.34 -14.65
CA GLU A 71 1.26 -0.93 -14.96
C GLU A 71 -0.08 -0.29 -15.26
N PHE A 72 -0.16 1.00 -15.06
CA PHE A 72 -1.35 1.80 -15.31
C PHE A 72 -0.92 3.24 -15.45
N THR A 73 -1.80 4.06 -15.99
CA THR A 73 -1.54 5.49 -16.16
C THR A 73 -2.31 6.27 -15.12
N LEU A 74 -1.64 7.16 -14.42
CA LEU A 74 -2.29 8.07 -13.49
C LEU A 74 -2.96 9.18 -14.29
N ASP A 75 -4.22 9.51 -13.96
CA ASP A 75 -4.89 10.60 -14.65
C ASP A 75 -4.40 11.95 -14.09
N GLU A 76 -4.73 13.02 -14.80
CA GLU A 76 -4.27 14.34 -14.41
C GLU A 76 -4.78 14.77 -13.05
N HIS A 77 -5.97 14.35 -12.68
CA HIS A 77 -6.55 14.70 -11.38
C HIS A 77 -5.71 14.18 -10.22
N ILE A 78 -5.27 12.93 -10.31
CA ILE A 78 -4.47 12.35 -9.23
C ILE A 78 -3.07 12.99 -9.20
N ILE A 79 -2.52 13.29 -10.36
CA ILE A 79 -1.21 13.92 -10.45
C ILE A 79 -1.26 15.30 -9.78
N GLU A 80 -2.31 16.06 -10.04
CA GLU A 80 -2.48 17.38 -9.43
C GLU A 80 -2.76 17.29 -7.94
N THR A 81 -3.63 16.38 -7.56
CA THR A 81 -4.02 16.21 -6.15
C THR A 81 -2.82 15.88 -5.28
N LEU A 82 -1.94 15.01 -5.77
CA LEU A 82 -0.77 14.59 -5.02
C LEU A 82 0.46 15.44 -5.35
N GLN A 83 0.31 16.42 -6.23
CA GLN A 83 1.40 17.33 -6.62
C GLN A 83 2.62 16.57 -7.12
N ILE A 84 2.37 15.58 -7.97
CA ILE A 84 3.43 14.75 -8.53
C ILE A 84 4.13 15.50 -9.66
N GLU A 85 5.44 15.66 -9.54
CA GLU A 85 6.24 16.34 -10.57
C GLU A 85 7.15 15.38 -11.31
N ASN A 86 7.55 14.29 -10.67
CA ASN A 86 8.44 13.30 -11.26
C ASN A 86 7.92 11.90 -10.98
N GLU A 87 7.98 11.03 -11.99
CA GLU A 87 7.60 9.62 -11.81
C GLU A 87 8.43 8.95 -10.72
N GLN A 88 9.68 9.38 -10.56
CA GLN A 88 10.59 8.77 -9.58
C GLN A 88 10.15 8.99 -8.14
N ASP A 89 9.30 9.99 -7.92
CA ASP A 89 8.80 10.29 -6.58
C ASP A 89 7.58 9.45 -6.21
N VAL A 90 7.05 8.68 -7.15
CA VAL A 90 5.82 7.92 -6.94
C VAL A 90 6.11 6.51 -6.44
N VAL A 91 5.50 6.16 -5.32
CA VAL A 91 5.57 4.81 -4.78
C VAL A 91 4.19 4.18 -4.93
N VAL A 92 4.13 2.97 -5.44
CA VAL A 92 2.88 2.22 -5.62
C VAL A 92 2.89 1.03 -4.68
N LEU A 93 1.87 0.92 -3.85
CA LEU A 93 1.73 -0.21 -2.94
C LEU A 93 0.33 -0.80 -3.10
N SER A 94 0.22 -2.10 -2.84
CA SER A 94 -1.07 -2.79 -2.85
C SER A 94 -1.39 -3.29 -1.46
N ILE A 95 -2.65 -3.17 -1.06
CA ILE A 95 -3.12 -3.72 0.21
C ILE A 95 -3.28 -5.22 0.04
N MET A 96 -2.75 -5.97 0.99
CA MET A 96 -2.80 -7.43 0.97
C MET A 96 -3.83 -7.95 1.96
N THR A 97 -4.60 -8.93 1.55
CA THR A 97 -5.48 -9.68 2.43
C THR A 97 -4.77 -10.96 2.80
N ILE A 98 -4.36 -11.06 4.06
CA ILE A 98 -3.60 -12.20 4.54
C ILE A 98 -4.52 -13.38 4.77
N GLN A 99 -4.12 -14.55 4.31
CA GLN A 99 -4.87 -15.78 4.49
C GLN A 99 -3.99 -16.84 5.15
N ASP A 100 -4.61 -17.92 5.59
CA ASP A 100 -3.93 -19.08 6.14
C ASP A 100 -4.37 -20.29 5.31
N PRO A 101 -3.47 -20.89 4.54
CA PRO A 101 -2.03 -20.61 4.48
C PRO A 101 -1.69 -19.32 3.75
N PHE A 102 -0.52 -18.81 3.99
CA PHE A 102 -0.12 -17.50 3.48
C PHE A 102 -0.19 -17.43 1.95
N HIS A 103 0.16 -18.50 1.26
CA HIS A 103 0.16 -18.47 -0.22
C HIS A 103 -1.24 -18.31 -0.81
N ALA A 104 -2.29 -18.40 0.00
CA ALA A 104 -3.65 -18.12 -0.43
C ALA A 104 -4.01 -16.63 -0.31
N SER A 105 -3.09 -15.81 0.20
CA SER A 105 -3.31 -14.37 0.35
C SER A 105 -3.45 -13.70 -1.01
N THR A 106 -4.08 -12.53 -1.03
CA THR A 106 -4.30 -11.78 -2.26
C THR A 106 -3.89 -10.33 -2.08
N ILE A 107 -3.65 -9.65 -3.21
CA ILE A 107 -3.35 -8.22 -3.19
C ILE A 107 -4.34 -7.49 -4.10
N ASN A 108 -4.64 -6.26 -3.73
CA ASN A 108 -5.60 -5.46 -4.47
C ASN A 108 -4.89 -4.69 -5.58
N LEU A 109 -4.98 -5.18 -6.81
CA LEU A 109 -4.37 -4.53 -7.97
C LEU A 109 -5.31 -3.52 -8.61
N GLN A 110 -6.61 -3.58 -8.29
CA GLN A 110 -7.59 -2.67 -8.86
C GLN A 110 -7.50 -1.28 -8.23
N ALA A 111 -7.10 -1.20 -6.97
CA ALA A 111 -7.08 0.06 -6.24
C ALA A 111 -5.78 0.24 -5.46
N PRO A 112 -4.67 0.50 -6.17
CA PRO A 112 -3.38 0.66 -5.51
C PRO A 112 -3.31 1.95 -4.70
N LEU A 113 -2.40 1.97 -3.75
CA LEU A 113 -2.08 3.18 -3.00
C LEU A 113 -0.99 3.91 -3.76
N ILE A 114 -1.22 5.18 -4.05
CA ILE A 114 -0.24 6.02 -4.73
C ILE A 114 0.30 7.02 -3.70
N ILE A 115 1.60 7.01 -3.51
CA ILE A 115 2.25 7.86 -2.51
C ILE A 115 3.29 8.71 -3.21
N ASN A 116 3.22 10.03 -3.02
CA ASN A 116 4.27 10.92 -3.47
C ASN A 116 5.30 11.01 -2.33
N GLU A 117 6.45 10.36 -2.51
CA GLU A 117 7.48 10.29 -1.47
C GLU A 117 8.01 11.67 -1.08
N ARG A 118 8.01 12.60 -2.03
CA ARG A 118 8.60 13.90 -1.79
C ARG A 118 7.82 14.73 -0.78
N ASN A 119 6.48 14.72 -0.88
CA ASN A 119 5.65 15.52 0.02
C ASN A 119 4.76 14.68 0.92
N LYS A 120 4.83 13.35 0.81
CA LYS A 120 4.08 12.41 1.64
C LYS A 120 2.56 12.50 1.47
N LEU A 121 2.10 13.02 0.34
CA LEU A 121 0.67 12.98 0.01
C LEU A 121 0.36 11.65 -0.64
N ALA A 122 -0.79 11.09 -0.34
CA ALA A 122 -1.17 9.78 -0.85
C ALA A 122 -2.66 9.65 -1.08
N LYS A 123 -3.04 8.69 -1.91
CA LYS A 123 -4.42 8.40 -2.19
C LYS A 123 -4.55 6.97 -2.68
N GLN A 124 -5.68 6.33 -2.38
CA GLN A 124 -6.00 5.06 -2.99
C GLN A 124 -6.66 5.35 -4.33
N TYR A 125 -6.03 4.88 -5.40
CA TYR A 125 -6.45 5.21 -6.76
C TYR A 125 -7.17 4.02 -7.38
N ILE A 126 -8.46 4.15 -7.63
CA ILE A 126 -9.26 3.07 -8.20
C ILE A 126 -9.09 3.13 -9.72
N LEU A 127 -8.53 2.08 -10.30
CA LEU A 127 -8.30 2.03 -11.73
C LEU A 127 -9.62 1.93 -12.47
N SER A 128 -9.72 2.64 -13.60
CA SER A 128 -10.93 2.62 -14.41
C SER A 128 -11.06 1.32 -15.22
N SER A 129 -9.94 0.64 -15.44
CA SER A 129 -9.94 -0.63 -16.17
C SER A 129 -10.22 -1.78 -15.21
N ASP A 130 -10.97 -2.78 -15.65
CA ASP A 130 -11.19 -3.98 -14.85
C ASP A 130 -10.20 -5.08 -15.21
N GLU A 131 -9.08 -4.69 -15.82
CA GLU A 131 -8.00 -5.60 -16.16
C GLU A 131 -7.34 -6.22 -14.93
N TYR A 132 -7.30 -5.49 -13.82
CA TYR A 132 -6.65 -5.93 -12.61
C TYR A 132 -7.65 -6.20 -11.49
N PRO A 133 -7.60 -7.39 -10.89
CA PRO A 133 -8.61 -7.76 -9.88
C PRO A 133 -8.34 -7.16 -8.52
N VAL A 134 -9.41 -7.09 -7.71
CA VAL A 134 -9.31 -6.68 -6.30
C VAL A 134 -8.60 -7.74 -5.48
N LYS A 135 -8.70 -9.01 -5.87
CA LYS A 135 -8.08 -10.12 -5.14
C LYS A 135 -7.18 -10.92 -6.07
N ALA A 136 -6.04 -10.32 -6.40
CA ALA A 136 -5.05 -10.98 -7.23
C ALA A 136 -4.21 -11.93 -6.38
N LYS A 137 -4.00 -13.13 -6.84
CA LYS A 137 -3.25 -14.13 -6.09
C LYS A 137 -1.77 -13.79 -6.07
N ILE A 138 -1.12 -14.00 -4.93
CA ILE A 138 0.30 -13.76 -4.81
C ILE A 138 1.12 -14.97 -5.24
N SER A 139 0.48 -16.13 -5.27
CA SER A 139 1.14 -17.36 -5.66
C SER A 139 1.15 -17.44 -7.17
N LEU A 140 2.28 -17.22 -7.79
CA LEU A 140 2.37 -17.23 -9.25
C LEU A 140 2.41 -18.66 -9.76
N PRO A 141 1.69 -18.95 -10.83
CA PRO A 141 1.62 -20.31 -11.36
C PRO A 141 2.90 -20.79 -11.98
N THR A 142 3.81 -19.93 -12.25
CA THR A 142 5.00 -20.28 -12.96
C THR A 142 6.11 -20.70 -12.10
N ASN A 143 5.99 -20.89 -11.13
CA ASN A 143 7.15 -21.19 -10.39
C ASN A 143 7.23 -22.57 -10.04
N GLU A 144 6.52 -22.34 -10.77
CA GLU A 144 6.59 -23.06 -10.50
C GLU A 144 6.69 -23.91 -10.72
N GLU A 145 6.27 -23.92 -10.97
CA GLU A 145 6.53 -24.44 -11.19
C GLU A 145 6.93 -24.90 -11.56
N LYS A 146 6.98 -24.72 -11.91
CA LYS A 146 7.70 -25.03 -12.30
C LYS A 146 8.23 -25.57 -11.94
N GLY A 147 7.94 -25.79 -11.86
CA GLY A 147 8.54 -26.23 -11.60
C GLY A 147 8.64 -26.82 -11.76
N VAL A 148 8.37 -26.72 -11.87
CA VAL A 148 8.58 -27.09 -11.94
C VAL A 148 8.84 -27.42 -11.99
#